data_32ba5bf67e71cfeba94a627aacadf682
#
_entry.id   32ba5bf67e71cfeba94a627aacadf682
#
_cell.length_a   1.000
_cell.length_b   1.000
_cell.length_c   1.000
_cell.angle_alpha   90.00
_cell.angle_beta   90.00
_cell.angle_gamma   90.00
#
_symmetry.space_group_name_H-M   'P 1'
#
loop_
_entity.id
_entity.type
_entity.pdbx_description
1 polymer ?
#
loop_
_entity_poly.entity_id
_entity_poly.type
_entity_poly.pdbx_seq_one_letter_code
_entity_poly.pdbx_strand_id
1 'polypeptide(L)'
;MIASVLRHPAAPKYMARSASAQTMTVFNELSEQVPELFPAKGGPSPKAEVSTLSNGIRVVSLDDGSHVASVGAFVEAGSRHEVCSVEGAAHMLKHLGFKATTKRSALRLYRDMEDAGITSSTTSDREHVVYRADCLRDNALTALTVIGETMTQPYFPIYELLETRSMVNHDHSEQQNNGHALVDELVHATAYGRRSALGVTDVSNGQTVAGVDADALRNYQSNTFTGGRIVVAATGVDHNTLVQSAEDIFSSIAAGEGGATATPAYTGGHAVVSAATDACHVAIALDTGTGGFKSKSETQILSSLALETMLGGGVSSSNARLSTSVTEDRFGSGSGASAFGSTYADAGLVGVFGTASGSEVDSLVKTLCKELKNASASSPKAAEVSRAKNQLKASVALNLSTRGGVLSDLGTQVLSTGTVQTPEELFAKIDALTGSDIQSAATLALKSKPTVVAVGNVDNVPSYSAVEAMLK
;
A
#
# COMPACT_ATOMS: atom_id res chain seq x y z
N MET A 1 -23.95 6.07 54.89
CA MET A 1 -25.33 6.58 54.78
C MET A 1 -25.39 7.43 53.50
N ILE A 2 -26.40 7.17 52.73
CA ILE A 2 -26.85 7.79 51.45
C ILE A 2 -26.36 7.05 50.21
N ALA A 3 -27.12 6.01 49.86
CA ALA A 3 -27.25 5.45 48.53
C ALA A 3 -28.25 6.31 47.76
N SER A 4 -27.86 6.87 46.63
CA SER A 4 -28.78 7.48 45.67
C SER A 4 -28.92 6.55 44.45
N VAL A 5 -30.15 6.08 44.32
CA VAL A 5 -30.73 5.23 43.32
C VAL A 5 -30.63 5.90 41.95
N LEU A 6 -29.87 5.34 41.02
CA LEU A 6 -29.99 5.62 39.59
C LEU A 6 -31.05 4.68 38.99
N ARG A 7 -32.24 5.22 38.75
CA ARG A 7 -33.29 4.56 37.98
C ARG A 7 -32.88 4.53 36.51
N HIS A 8 -32.67 3.34 36.00
CA HIS A 8 -32.64 3.13 34.52
C HIS A 8 -34.05 3.34 33.97
N PRO A 9 -34.18 4.08 32.86
CA PRO A 9 -35.45 4.10 32.14
C PRO A 9 -35.68 2.72 31.49
N ALA A 10 -36.89 2.19 31.69
CA ALA A 10 -37.33 0.91 31.17
C ALA A 10 -37.26 0.91 29.64
N ALA A 11 -36.64 -0.10 29.07
CA ALA A 11 -36.66 -0.36 27.64
C ALA A 11 -38.11 -0.54 27.15
N PRO A 12 -38.47 0.01 25.97
CA PRO A 12 -39.81 -0.17 25.41
C PRO A 12 -40.03 -1.65 25.08
N LYS A 13 -41.12 -2.21 25.61
CA LYS A 13 -41.62 -3.54 25.29
C LYS A 13 -42.00 -3.55 23.80
N TYR A 14 -41.16 -4.06 22.94
CA TYR A 14 -41.60 -4.46 21.61
C TYR A 14 -42.53 -5.64 21.75
N MET A 15 -43.81 -5.44 21.44
CA MET A 15 -44.76 -6.51 21.22
C MET A 15 -44.25 -7.39 20.08
N ALA A 16 -43.94 -8.65 20.39
CA ALA A 16 -43.73 -9.69 19.40
C ALA A 16 -45.06 -9.87 18.66
N ARG A 17 -45.22 -9.25 17.51
CA ARG A 17 -46.21 -9.66 16.54
C ARG A 17 -45.72 -10.98 15.95
N SER A 18 -46.54 -12.03 16.10
CA SER A 18 -46.38 -13.29 15.38
C SER A 18 -46.27 -12.99 13.87
N ALA A 19 -45.07 -13.08 13.35
CA ALA A 19 -44.83 -13.05 11.92
C ALA A 19 -45.38 -14.38 11.39
N SER A 20 -46.60 -14.38 10.80
CA SER A 20 -46.97 -15.38 9.83
C SER A 20 -45.88 -15.34 8.74
N ALA A 21 -45.37 -16.53 8.38
CA ALA A 21 -44.43 -16.68 7.28
C ALA A 21 -45.12 -16.23 5.96
N GLN A 22 -45.10 -14.94 5.72
CA GLN A 22 -45.23 -14.40 4.39
C GLN A 22 -43.89 -14.63 3.71
N THR A 23 -43.88 -15.51 2.73
CA THR A 23 -42.83 -15.61 1.73
C THR A 23 -42.53 -14.19 1.27
N MET A 24 -41.42 -13.61 1.72
CA MET A 24 -40.93 -12.36 1.15
C MET A 24 -40.64 -12.64 -0.31
N THR A 25 -41.54 -12.24 -1.20
CA THR A 25 -41.19 -12.04 -2.58
C THR A 25 -40.17 -10.95 -2.63
N VAL A 26 -38.93 -11.38 -2.63
CA VAL A 26 -37.75 -10.51 -2.79
C VAL A 26 -37.85 -9.94 -4.20
N PHE A 27 -37.84 -8.63 -4.28
CA PHE A 27 -37.79 -7.83 -5.50
C PHE A 27 -39.06 -7.76 -6.34
N ASN A 28 -40.03 -6.95 -5.90
CA ASN A 28 -40.66 -6.10 -6.87
C ASN A 28 -39.56 -5.22 -7.49
N GLU A 29 -39.43 -5.27 -8.80
CA GLU A 29 -38.67 -4.24 -9.51
C GLU A 29 -39.07 -2.89 -8.93
N LEU A 30 -38.11 -2.07 -8.54
CA LEU A 30 -38.36 -0.71 -8.10
C LEU A 30 -39.13 -0.03 -9.25
N SER A 31 -40.44 0.09 -9.10
CA SER A 31 -41.33 0.69 -10.11
C SER A 31 -41.17 2.23 -10.15
N GLU A 32 -40.43 2.80 -9.21
CA GLU A 32 -40.00 4.19 -9.25
C GLU A 32 -38.69 4.26 -10.04
N GLN A 33 -38.71 5.04 -11.11
CA GLN A 33 -37.48 5.46 -11.77
C GLN A 33 -36.58 6.04 -10.71
N VAL A 34 -35.43 5.39 -10.51
CA VAL A 34 -34.35 5.99 -9.70
C VAL A 34 -34.15 7.41 -10.24
N PRO A 35 -34.32 8.48 -9.43
CA PRO A 35 -34.08 9.82 -9.91
C PRO A 35 -32.73 9.82 -10.61
N GLU A 36 -32.69 10.31 -11.85
CA GLU A 36 -31.39 10.48 -12.52
C GLU A 36 -30.51 11.24 -11.54
N LEU A 37 -29.57 10.53 -10.96
CA LEU A 37 -28.50 11.13 -10.18
C LEU A 37 -27.99 12.28 -11.06
N PHE A 38 -28.13 13.51 -10.59
CA PHE A 38 -27.78 14.72 -11.31
C PHE A 38 -26.64 14.42 -12.26
N PRO A 39 -26.82 14.60 -13.59
CA PRO A 39 -25.72 14.35 -14.50
C PRO A 39 -24.56 15.16 -13.94
N ALA A 40 -23.48 14.48 -13.60
CA ALA A 40 -22.24 15.17 -13.23
C ALA A 40 -22.09 16.24 -14.31
N LYS A 41 -22.07 17.51 -13.96
CA LYS A 41 -21.84 18.58 -14.92
C LYS A 41 -20.51 18.24 -15.56
N GLY A 42 -20.57 17.59 -16.72
CA GLY A 42 -19.41 17.18 -17.50
C GLY A 42 -18.71 18.42 -18.04
N GLY A 43 -17.96 19.07 -17.18
CA GLY A 43 -16.81 19.82 -17.63
C GLY A 43 -15.75 18.82 -18.13
N PRO A 44 -14.88 19.23 -19.03
CA PRO A 44 -13.76 18.39 -19.42
C PRO A 44 -13.04 17.92 -18.17
N SER A 45 -12.80 16.63 -18.03
CA SER A 45 -12.03 16.06 -16.91
C SER A 45 -10.71 16.84 -16.81
N PRO A 46 -10.35 17.34 -15.63
CA PRO A 46 -9.10 18.07 -15.47
C PRO A 46 -7.94 17.16 -15.91
N LYS A 47 -7.05 17.69 -16.71
CA LYS A 47 -5.88 16.94 -17.18
C LYS A 47 -4.71 17.21 -16.25
N ALA A 48 -3.97 16.15 -15.92
CA ALA A 48 -2.71 16.31 -15.21
C ALA A 48 -1.66 16.92 -16.16
N GLU A 49 -0.95 17.92 -15.66
CA GLU A 49 0.18 18.55 -16.33
C GLU A 49 1.48 18.12 -15.66
N VAL A 50 2.49 17.78 -16.46
CA VAL A 50 3.80 17.32 -15.98
C VAL A 50 4.89 18.21 -16.57
N SER A 51 5.77 18.73 -15.73
CA SER A 51 6.94 19.52 -16.10
C SER A 51 8.19 18.98 -15.38
N THR A 52 9.36 19.23 -15.94
CA THR A 52 10.64 18.87 -15.32
C THR A 52 11.43 20.14 -15.05
N LEU A 53 11.87 20.33 -13.81
CA LEU A 53 12.69 21.46 -13.38
C LEU A 53 14.12 21.32 -13.90
N SER A 54 14.89 22.42 -13.81
CA SER A 54 16.29 22.49 -14.25
C SER A 54 17.21 21.48 -13.54
N ASN A 55 16.89 21.10 -12.29
CA ASN A 55 17.62 20.11 -11.50
C ASN A 55 17.13 18.65 -11.70
N GLY A 56 16.14 18.42 -12.59
CA GLY A 56 15.62 17.10 -12.89
C GLY A 56 14.41 16.66 -12.03
N ILE A 57 13.98 17.47 -11.07
CA ILE A 57 12.74 17.20 -10.30
C ILE A 57 11.54 17.27 -11.26
N ARG A 58 10.66 16.29 -11.19
CA ARG A 58 9.40 16.27 -11.96
C ARG A 58 8.31 16.90 -11.11
N VAL A 59 7.54 17.77 -11.71
CA VAL A 59 6.40 18.44 -11.08
C VAL A 59 5.14 18.02 -11.80
N VAL A 60 4.15 17.53 -11.08
CA VAL A 60 2.84 17.13 -11.61
C VAL A 60 1.73 17.84 -10.87
N SER A 61 0.78 18.40 -11.59
CA SER A 61 -0.41 19.02 -11.00
C SER A 61 -1.68 18.55 -11.68
N LEU A 62 -2.76 18.50 -10.89
CA LEU A 62 -4.12 18.30 -11.35
C LEU A 62 -4.98 19.40 -10.74
N ASP A 63 -5.29 20.43 -11.51
CA ASP A 63 -6.18 21.50 -11.04
C ASP A 63 -7.63 21.22 -11.41
N ASP A 64 -8.44 20.92 -10.42
CA ASP A 64 -9.89 20.70 -10.54
C ASP A 64 -10.72 21.93 -10.09
N GLY A 65 -10.06 23.05 -9.78
CA GLY A 65 -10.71 24.27 -9.30
C GLY A 65 -11.29 24.16 -7.89
N SER A 66 -10.96 23.14 -7.13
CA SER A 66 -11.46 22.94 -5.77
C SER A 66 -10.85 23.92 -4.77
N HIS A 67 -11.58 24.16 -3.67
CA HIS A 67 -11.12 25.00 -2.55
C HIS A 67 -10.10 24.29 -1.64
N VAL A 68 -9.96 22.98 -1.75
CA VAL A 68 -8.99 22.19 -0.99
C VAL A 68 -7.87 21.75 -1.92
N ALA A 69 -6.65 21.85 -1.45
CA ALA A 69 -5.46 21.38 -2.14
C ALA A 69 -4.74 20.31 -1.32
N SER A 70 -4.11 19.35 -2.01
CA SER A 70 -3.15 18.44 -1.44
C SER A 70 -1.84 18.60 -2.19
N VAL A 71 -0.74 18.72 -1.45
CA VAL A 71 0.60 18.87 -2.00
C VAL A 71 1.49 17.79 -1.40
N GLY A 72 2.37 17.19 -2.18
CA GLY A 72 3.28 16.16 -1.69
C GLY A 72 4.58 16.10 -2.48
N ALA A 73 5.61 15.62 -1.80
CA ALA A 73 6.88 15.29 -2.42
C ALA A 73 7.13 13.78 -2.25
N PHE A 74 7.29 13.11 -3.37
CA PHE A 74 7.54 11.68 -3.48
C PHE A 74 9.02 11.47 -3.79
N VAL A 75 9.71 10.75 -2.93
CA VAL A 75 11.16 10.54 -3.05
C VAL A 75 11.43 9.04 -3.15
N GLU A 76 12.17 8.62 -4.16
CA GLU A 76 12.63 7.24 -4.32
C GLU A 76 13.77 6.97 -3.32
N ALA A 77 13.40 6.86 -2.04
CA ALA A 77 14.29 6.76 -0.89
C ALA A 77 13.73 5.84 0.21
N GLY A 78 13.05 4.76 -0.16
CA GLY A 78 12.56 3.75 0.78
C GLY A 78 13.66 2.83 1.30
N SER A 79 13.28 1.82 2.11
CA SER A 79 14.24 0.91 2.75
C SER A 79 15.11 0.14 1.76
N ARG A 80 14.66 -0.08 0.51
CA ARG A 80 15.48 -0.72 -0.54
C ARG A 80 16.72 0.08 -0.93
N HIS A 81 16.77 1.38 -0.64
CA HIS A 81 17.90 2.26 -0.96
C HIS A 81 18.87 2.42 0.22
N GLU A 82 18.61 1.76 1.34
CA GLU A 82 19.48 1.75 2.49
C GLU A 82 20.69 0.87 2.26
N VAL A 83 21.85 1.36 2.67
CA VAL A 83 23.07 0.56 2.76
C VAL A 83 23.22 0.03 4.18
N CYS A 84 23.89 -1.09 4.36
CA CYS A 84 24.02 -1.77 5.67
C CYS A 84 24.47 -0.89 6.84
N SER A 85 25.13 0.25 6.58
CA SER A 85 25.57 1.20 7.61
C SER A 85 24.50 2.19 8.06
N VAL A 86 23.39 2.31 7.32
CA VAL A 86 22.29 3.26 7.58
C VAL A 86 20.93 2.58 7.49
N GLU A 87 20.88 1.29 7.79
CA GLU A 87 19.64 0.52 7.85
C GLU A 87 18.68 1.12 8.87
N GLY A 88 17.42 1.36 8.47
CA GLY A 88 16.39 2.05 9.26
C GLY A 88 16.32 3.56 9.06
N ALA A 89 17.13 4.14 8.17
CA ALA A 89 17.12 5.57 7.90
C ALA A 89 15.77 6.05 7.32
N ALA A 90 15.17 5.32 6.39
CA ALA A 90 13.87 5.65 5.81
C ALA A 90 12.77 5.65 6.88
N HIS A 91 12.77 4.65 7.77
CA HIS A 91 11.82 4.58 8.89
C HIS A 91 12.03 5.73 9.88
N MET A 92 13.26 6.08 10.20
CA MET A 92 13.54 7.27 11.03
C MET A 92 13.08 8.56 10.34
N LEU A 93 13.31 8.73 9.04
CA LEU A 93 12.86 9.91 8.28
C LEU A 93 11.34 10.05 8.25
N LYS A 94 10.59 8.94 8.25
CA LYS A 94 9.12 8.95 8.42
C LYS A 94 8.72 9.71 9.70
N HIS A 95 9.35 9.41 10.83
CA HIS A 95 9.03 10.03 12.11
C HIS A 95 9.67 11.40 12.32
N LEU A 96 10.77 11.70 11.61
CA LEU A 96 11.42 13.00 11.60
C LEU A 96 10.81 13.98 10.59
N GLY A 97 9.84 13.53 9.80
CA GLY A 97 9.08 14.40 8.90
C GLY A 97 8.38 15.53 9.67
N PHE A 98 8.48 16.75 9.17
CA PHE A 98 7.88 17.96 9.77
C PHE A 98 8.34 18.25 11.22
N LYS A 99 9.54 17.80 11.60
CA LYS A 99 10.23 18.15 12.86
C LYS A 99 11.11 19.39 12.67
N ALA A 100 12.10 19.59 13.55
CA ALA A 100 12.94 20.77 13.52
C ALA A 100 13.74 20.90 12.21
N THR A 101 13.74 22.11 11.67
CA THR A 101 14.58 22.52 10.54
C THR A 101 15.66 23.51 11.00
N THR A 102 16.62 23.84 10.16
CA THR A 102 17.64 24.85 10.48
C THR A 102 17.04 26.26 10.63
N LYS A 103 15.83 26.49 10.06
CA LYS A 103 15.12 27.78 10.14
C LYS A 103 14.13 27.87 11.29
N ARG A 104 13.49 26.76 11.65
CA ARG A 104 12.39 26.70 12.62
C ARG A 104 12.52 25.49 13.54
N SER A 105 12.23 25.69 14.84
CA SER A 105 12.04 24.57 15.75
C SER A 105 10.76 23.80 15.40
N ALA A 106 10.66 22.53 15.80
CA ALA A 106 9.48 21.72 15.60
C ALA A 106 8.20 22.40 16.09
N LEU A 107 8.24 23.00 17.30
CA LEU A 107 7.09 23.71 17.86
C LEU A 107 6.67 24.92 16.99
N ARG A 108 7.64 25.67 16.46
CA ARG A 108 7.33 26.81 15.58
C ARG A 108 6.72 26.31 14.26
N LEU A 109 7.27 25.22 13.70
CA LEU A 109 6.76 24.64 12.48
C LEU A 109 5.31 24.17 12.64
N TYR A 110 4.99 23.47 13.74
CA TYR A 110 3.64 23.03 14.05
C TYR A 110 2.66 24.21 14.18
N ARG A 111 3.03 25.28 14.88
CA ARG A 111 2.19 26.46 14.99
C ARG A 111 1.93 27.12 13.63
N ASP A 112 2.97 27.26 12.81
CA ASP A 112 2.83 27.85 11.48
C ASP A 112 1.92 26.99 10.58
N MET A 113 1.94 25.66 10.73
CA MET A 113 1.03 24.75 10.03
C MET A 113 -0.41 24.84 10.57
N GLU A 114 -0.58 24.88 11.89
CA GLU A 114 -1.90 25.03 12.53
C GLU A 114 -2.56 26.36 12.16
N ASP A 115 -1.81 27.46 12.18
CA ASP A 115 -2.29 28.81 11.79
C ASP A 115 -2.74 28.83 10.32
N ALA A 116 -2.08 28.06 9.45
CA ALA A 116 -2.44 27.94 8.04
C ALA A 116 -3.47 26.83 7.76
N GLY A 117 -3.90 26.06 8.77
CA GLY A 117 -4.83 24.95 8.61
C GLY A 117 -4.25 23.81 7.77
N ILE A 118 -2.94 23.55 7.89
CA ILE A 118 -2.22 22.50 7.15
C ILE A 118 -2.18 21.22 7.98
N THR A 119 -2.68 20.13 7.41
CA THR A 119 -2.50 18.77 7.97
C THR A 119 -1.39 18.07 7.23
N SER A 120 -0.34 17.66 7.94
CA SER A 120 0.82 17.02 7.35
C SER A 120 0.93 15.54 7.73
N SER A 121 1.49 14.74 6.85
CA SER A 121 1.82 13.33 7.10
C SER A 121 3.08 12.93 6.35
N THR A 122 3.83 12.00 6.92
CA THR A 122 4.96 11.35 6.24
C THR A 122 4.76 9.85 6.25
N THR A 123 4.93 9.23 5.12
CA THR A 123 4.89 7.77 4.99
C THR A 123 6.19 7.27 4.38
N SER A 124 6.62 6.10 4.78
CA SER A 124 7.73 5.39 4.14
C SER A 124 7.31 3.96 3.84
N ASP A 125 7.74 3.47 2.72
CA ASP A 125 7.60 2.09 2.30
C ASP A 125 8.96 1.55 1.79
N ARG A 126 8.95 0.41 1.12
CA ARG A 126 10.19 -0.19 0.61
C ARG A 126 10.85 0.63 -0.50
N GLU A 127 10.10 1.38 -1.29
CA GLU A 127 10.64 2.14 -2.43
C GLU A 127 10.64 3.64 -2.21
N HIS A 128 9.68 4.18 -1.45
CA HIS A 128 9.43 5.61 -1.39
C HIS A 128 9.37 6.15 0.04
N VAL A 129 9.73 7.43 0.17
CA VAL A 129 9.36 8.28 1.30
C VAL A 129 8.49 9.40 0.74
N VAL A 130 7.32 9.61 1.33
CA VAL A 130 6.35 10.59 0.86
C VAL A 130 6.06 11.60 1.96
N TYR A 131 6.29 12.85 1.68
CA TYR A 131 5.89 13.99 2.50
C TYR A 131 4.63 14.59 1.90
N ARG A 132 3.55 14.65 2.65
CA ARG A 132 2.25 15.12 2.20
C ARG A 132 1.71 16.19 3.13
N ALA A 133 1.03 17.20 2.56
CA ALA A 133 0.29 18.21 3.28
C ALA A 133 -1.05 18.49 2.60
N ASP A 134 -2.12 18.48 3.38
CA ASP A 134 -3.48 18.81 2.94
C ASP A 134 -3.87 20.15 3.55
N CYS A 135 -4.41 21.06 2.75
CA CYS A 135 -4.71 22.43 3.17
C CYS A 135 -5.80 23.08 2.29
N LEU A 136 -6.17 24.30 2.62
CA LEU A 136 -6.94 25.14 1.72
C LEU A 136 -6.06 25.58 0.52
N ARG A 137 -6.69 25.78 -0.64
CA ARG A 137 -6.00 26.19 -1.87
C ARG A 137 -5.08 27.40 -1.69
N ASP A 138 -5.51 28.39 -0.94
CA ASP A 138 -4.76 29.62 -0.71
C ASP A 138 -3.45 29.38 0.07
N ASN A 139 -3.39 28.31 0.86
CA ASN A 139 -2.23 27.93 1.67
C ASN A 139 -1.34 26.84 1.04
N ALA A 140 -1.63 26.43 -0.19
CA ALA A 140 -0.91 25.34 -0.86
C ALA A 140 0.58 25.63 -1.04
N LEU A 141 0.97 26.86 -1.35
CA LEU A 141 2.38 27.25 -1.48
C LEU A 141 3.09 27.31 -0.13
N THR A 142 2.37 27.67 0.94
CA THR A 142 2.89 27.58 2.31
C THR A 142 3.16 26.11 2.68
N ALA A 143 2.25 25.21 2.34
CA ALA A 143 2.41 23.78 2.54
C ALA A 143 3.63 23.25 1.76
N LEU A 144 3.80 23.64 0.49
CA LEU A 144 4.95 23.28 -0.32
C LEU A 144 6.26 23.79 0.30
N THR A 145 6.25 25.04 0.83
CA THR A 145 7.42 25.61 1.51
C THR A 145 7.82 24.79 2.73
N VAL A 146 6.84 24.37 3.54
CA VAL A 146 7.08 23.53 4.73
C VAL A 146 7.67 22.17 4.33
N ILE A 147 7.12 21.52 3.28
CA ILE A 147 7.67 20.28 2.74
C ILE A 147 9.12 20.50 2.27
N GLY A 148 9.37 21.55 1.51
CA GLY A 148 10.70 21.86 1.01
C GLY A 148 11.73 22.12 2.11
N GLU A 149 11.38 22.86 3.17
CA GLU A 149 12.24 23.05 4.33
C GLU A 149 12.55 21.74 5.06
N THR A 150 11.54 20.89 5.24
CA THR A 150 11.70 19.56 5.85
C THR A 150 12.67 18.69 5.07
N MET A 151 12.62 18.75 3.75
CA MET A 151 13.47 17.93 2.87
C MET A 151 14.88 18.49 2.69
N THR A 152 15.02 19.83 2.57
CA THR A 152 16.29 20.46 2.18
C THR A 152 17.11 20.93 3.37
N GLN A 153 16.48 21.19 4.52
CA GLN A 153 17.11 21.85 5.67
C GLN A 153 16.78 21.19 7.03
N PRO A 154 16.79 19.84 7.13
CA PRO A 154 16.51 19.19 8.41
C PRO A 154 17.63 19.45 9.41
N TYR A 155 17.27 19.60 10.69
CA TYR A 155 18.24 19.88 11.75
C TYR A 155 18.68 18.61 12.51
N PHE A 156 17.78 17.67 12.76
CA PHE A 156 18.00 16.40 13.48
C PHE A 156 18.68 16.56 14.86
N PRO A 157 18.08 17.31 15.79
CA PRO A 157 18.64 17.45 17.12
C PRO A 157 18.59 16.13 17.89
N ILE A 158 19.55 15.92 18.80
CA ILE A 158 19.70 14.64 19.53
C ILE A 158 18.42 14.20 20.27
N TYR A 159 17.66 15.12 20.83
CA TYR A 159 16.45 14.81 21.58
C TYR A 159 15.34 14.30 20.64
N GLU A 160 15.21 14.82 19.41
CA GLU A 160 14.25 14.29 18.41
C GLU A 160 14.68 12.91 17.90
N LEU A 161 15.99 12.66 17.73
CA LEU A 161 16.50 11.34 17.37
C LEU A 161 16.20 10.30 18.45
N LEU A 162 16.36 10.65 19.74
CA LEU A 162 16.04 9.74 20.85
C LEU A 162 14.54 9.43 20.92
N GLU A 163 13.68 10.45 20.75
CA GLU A 163 12.25 10.28 20.66
C GLU A 163 11.88 9.37 19.46
N THR A 164 12.45 9.63 18.29
CA THR A 164 12.21 8.84 17.09
C THR A 164 12.60 7.38 17.25
N ARG A 165 13.73 7.09 17.90
CA ARG A 165 14.11 5.70 18.21
C ARG A 165 13.08 4.99 19.09
N SER A 166 12.45 5.71 20.04
CA SER A 166 11.36 5.15 20.84
C SER A 166 10.12 4.86 20.00
N MET A 167 9.77 5.74 19.05
CA MET A 167 8.66 5.53 18.12
C MET A 167 8.92 4.34 17.19
N VAL A 168 10.13 4.22 16.64
CA VAL A 168 10.55 3.06 15.81
C VAL A 168 10.43 1.75 16.59
N ASN A 169 10.84 1.73 17.85
CA ASN A 169 10.65 0.55 18.71
C ASN A 169 9.17 0.22 18.95
N HIS A 170 8.33 1.22 19.07
CA HIS A 170 6.89 1.03 19.23
C HIS A 170 6.29 0.45 17.93
N ASP A 171 6.56 1.03 16.77
CA ASP A 171 6.10 0.52 15.47
C ASP A 171 6.52 -0.94 15.26
N HIS A 172 7.78 -1.28 15.61
CA HIS A 172 8.26 -2.66 15.54
C HIS A 172 7.50 -3.61 16.48
N SER A 173 7.22 -3.17 17.70
CA SER A 173 6.44 -3.96 18.66
C SER A 173 5.00 -4.20 18.15
N GLU A 174 4.37 -3.18 17.58
CA GLU A 174 3.05 -3.29 16.97
C GLU A 174 3.07 -4.27 15.77
N GLN A 175 4.08 -4.20 14.93
CA GLN A 175 4.25 -5.14 13.81
C GLN A 175 4.40 -6.60 14.31
N GLN A 176 5.21 -6.82 15.36
CA GLN A 176 5.41 -8.16 15.95
C GLN A 176 4.12 -8.73 16.55
N ASN A 177 3.25 -7.89 17.08
CA ASN A 177 1.95 -8.29 17.63
C ASN A 177 0.87 -8.50 16.56
N ASN A 178 1.08 -8.02 15.35
CA ASN A 178 0.16 -8.18 14.23
C ASN A 178 0.62 -9.32 13.31
N GLY A 179 0.00 -10.50 13.45
CA GLY A 179 0.39 -11.69 12.67
C GLY A 179 0.35 -11.48 11.16
N HIS A 180 -0.57 -10.66 10.64
CA HIS A 180 -0.63 -10.35 9.21
C HIS A 180 0.55 -9.49 8.77
N ALA A 181 0.86 -8.41 9.50
CA ALA A 181 1.99 -7.53 9.18
C ALA A 181 3.33 -8.26 9.30
N LEU A 182 3.47 -9.14 10.30
CA LEU A 182 4.66 -9.95 10.48
C LEU A 182 4.85 -10.96 9.35
N VAL A 183 3.76 -11.58 8.88
CA VAL A 183 3.82 -12.50 7.74
C VAL A 183 4.21 -11.77 6.46
N ASP A 184 3.65 -10.58 6.19
CA ASP A 184 4.01 -9.79 5.01
C ASP A 184 5.50 -9.44 5.00
N GLU A 185 6.03 -9.00 6.14
CA GLU A 185 7.46 -8.72 6.31
C GLU A 185 8.33 -9.95 6.05
N LEU A 186 7.96 -11.08 6.64
CA LEU A 186 8.70 -12.33 6.47
C LEU A 186 8.61 -12.88 5.02
N VAL A 187 7.50 -12.64 4.33
CA VAL A 187 7.34 -12.99 2.91
C VAL A 187 8.40 -12.27 2.07
N HIS A 188 8.55 -10.95 2.24
CA HIS A 188 9.55 -10.18 1.51
C HIS A 188 10.99 -10.58 1.87
N ALA A 189 11.25 -10.71 3.16
CA ALA A 189 12.56 -11.14 3.65
C ALA A 189 12.97 -12.55 3.15
N THR A 190 12.01 -13.45 2.99
CA THR A 190 12.23 -14.82 2.50
C THR A 190 12.30 -14.86 0.98
N ALA A 191 11.43 -14.12 0.29
CA ALA A 191 11.36 -14.08 -1.16
C ALA A 191 12.63 -13.52 -1.80
N TYR A 192 13.16 -12.44 -1.24
CA TYR A 192 14.30 -11.72 -1.80
C TYR A 192 15.59 -11.86 -0.99
N GLY A 193 15.51 -12.38 0.25
CA GLY A 193 16.64 -12.44 1.18
C GLY A 193 16.81 -11.14 1.98
N ARG A 194 17.00 -11.25 3.28
CA ARG A 194 17.02 -10.15 4.25
C ARG A 194 18.00 -9.00 3.98
N ARG A 195 19.01 -9.22 3.15
CA ARG A 195 20.04 -8.23 2.80
C ARG A 195 19.95 -7.76 1.35
N SER A 196 18.92 -8.16 0.63
CA SER A 196 18.69 -7.68 -0.72
C SER A 196 17.77 -6.44 -0.70
N ALA A 197 17.73 -5.70 -1.79
CA ALA A 197 16.99 -4.45 -1.90
C ALA A 197 15.54 -4.53 -1.38
N LEU A 198 14.75 -5.51 -1.81
CA LEU A 198 13.34 -5.66 -1.38
C LEU A 198 13.15 -6.55 -0.16
N GLY A 199 14.19 -7.22 0.31
CA GLY A 199 14.15 -8.04 1.52
C GLY A 199 14.52 -7.29 2.79
N VAL A 200 15.00 -6.04 2.69
CA VAL A 200 15.21 -5.15 3.83
C VAL A 200 13.85 -4.74 4.40
N THR A 201 13.74 -4.76 5.72
CA THR A 201 12.51 -4.38 6.41
C THR A 201 12.17 -2.89 6.23
N ASP A 202 10.92 -2.57 6.10
CA ASP A 202 10.42 -1.19 6.15
C ASP A 202 10.16 -0.71 7.57
N VAL A 203 9.98 -1.64 8.53
CA VAL A 203 9.82 -1.37 9.95
C VAL A 203 11.04 -1.87 10.72
N SER A 204 11.99 -0.98 10.94
CA SER A 204 13.24 -1.27 11.63
C SER A 204 13.03 -1.44 13.14
N ASN A 205 13.95 -2.15 13.80
CA ASN A 205 13.96 -2.26 15.26
C ASN A 205 14.96 -1.30 15.91
N GLY A 206 14.86 -1.15 17.23
CA GLY A 206 15.71 -0.22 17.96
C GLY A 206 17.20 -0.55 17.95
N GLN A 207 17.57 -1.81 17.76
CA GLN A 207 18.98 -2.19 17.64
C GLN A 207 19.56 -1.73 16.31
N THR A 208 18.78 -1.88 15.25
CA THR A 208 19.14 -1.43 13.90
C THR A 208 19.37 0.09 13.86
N VAL A 209 18.44 0.86 14.43
CA VAL A 209 18.51 2.34 14.42
C VAL A 209 19.40 2.93 15.52
N ALA A 210 19.94 2.13 16.44
CA ALA A 210 20.78 2.64 17.53
C ALA A 210 22.03 3.36 17.05
N GLY A 211 22.59 2.93 15.94
CA GLY A 211 23.78 3.53 15.30
C GLY A 211 23.50 4.64 14.30
N VAL A 212 22.22 4.91 13.99
CA VAL A 212 21.85 5.95 13.01
C VAL A 212 21.84 7.31 13.71
N ASP A 213 22.82 8.13 13.42
CA ASP A 213 22.95 9.50 13.93
C ASP A 213 22.53 10.56 12.89
N ALA A 214 22.63 11.83 13.26
CA ALA A 214 22.26 12.95 12.37
C ALA A 214 23.10 12.98 11.09
N ASP A 215 24.37 12.62 11.16
CA ASP A 215 25.26 12.64 10.01
C ASP A 215 24.97 11.48 9.07
N ALA A 216 24.65 10.30 9.61
CA ALA A 216 24.18 9.17 8.82
C ALA A 216 22.89 9.49 8.06
N LEU A 217 21.92 10.17 8.71
CA LEU A 217 20.68 10.61 8.06
C LEU A 217 20.92 11.66 6.97
N ARG A 218 21.79 12.66 7.24
CA ARG A 218 22.17 13.66 6.22
C ARG A 218 22.87 13.02 5.03
N ASN A 219 23.76 12.06 5.27
CA ASN A 219 24.44 11.31 4.21
C ASN A 219 23.44 10.47 3.40
N TYR A 220 22.50 9.83 4.07
CA TYR A 220 21.42 9.09 3.38
C TYR A 220 20.58 10.02 2.50
N GLN A 221 20.14 11.18 3.03
CA GLN A 221 19.39 12.17 2.26
C GLN A 221 20.22 12.71 1.08
N SER A 222 21.46 13.08 1.26
CA SER A 222 22.31 13.62 0.19
C SER A 222 22.52 12.64 -0.96
N ASN A 223 22.51 11.34 -0.67
CA ASN A 223 22.67 10.28 -1.66
C ASN A 223 21.36 9.88 -2.37
N THR A 224 20.24 10.04 -1.70
CA THR A 224 18.93 9.57 -2.21
C THR A 224 18.01 10.69 -2.66
N PHE A 225 18.10 11.90 -2.06
CA PHE A 225 17.27 13.05 -2.41
C PHE A 225 17.92 13.85 -3.55
N THR A 226 17.95 13.26 -4.74
CA THR A 226 18.46 13.87 -5.96
C THR A 226 17.33 14.17 -6.94
N GLY A 227 17.50 15.14 -7.82
CA GLY A 227 16.45 15.66 -8.68
C GLY A 227 15.70 14.59 -9.48
N GLY A 228 16.40 13.64 -10.09
CA GLY A 228 15.79 12.56 -10.87
C GLY A 228 14.95 11.57 -10.04
N ARG A 229 15.13 11.54 -8.72
CA ARG A 229 14.40 10.67 -7.78
C ARG A 229 13.24 11.34 -7.06
N ILE A 230 12.96 12.60 -7.36
CA ILE A 230 11.92 13.36 -6.67
C ILE A 230 10.82 13.74 -7.64
N VAL A 231 9.59 13.58 -7.18
CA VAL A 231 8.39 14.10 -7.84
C VAL A 231 7.64 14.98 -6.86
N VAL A 232 7.36 16.21 -7.25
CA VAL A 232 6.46 17.10 -6.52
C VAL A 232 5.09 17.00 -7.17
N ALA A 233 4.11 16.54 -6.43
CA ALA A 233 2.73 16.40 -6.89
C ALA A 233 1.81 17.38 -6.17
N ALA A 234 0.82 17.91 -6.86
CA ALA A 234 -0.23 18.73 -6.26
C ALA A 234 -1.58 18.51 -6.90
N THR A 235 -2.63 18.61 -6.10
CA THR A 235 -4.03 18.65 -6.57
C THR A 235 -4.68 19.94 -6.11
N GLY A 236 -5.50 20.57 -6.98
CA GLY A 236 -6.17 21.83 -6.68
C GLY A 236 -5.23 23.05 -6.68
N VAL A 237 -4.12 23.01 -7.43
CA VAL A 237 -3.13 24.10 -7.56
C VAL A 237 -2.84 24.34 -9.04
N ASP A 238 -2.70 25.60 -9.42
CA ASP A 238 -2.30 25.98 -10.77
C ASP A 238 -0.88 25.51 -11.08
N HIS A 239 -0.70 24.89 -12.27
CA HIS A 239 0.57 24.27 -12.66
C HIS A 239 1.74 25.24 -12.71
N ASN A 240 1.55 26.41 -13.34
CA ASN A 240 2.64 27.38 -13.51
C ASN A 240 3.10 27.94 -12.17
N THR A 241 2.16 28.23 -11.29
CA THR A 241 2.44 28.70 -9.93
C THR A 241 3.18 27.63 -9.11
N LEU A 242 2.77 26.38 -9.24
CA LEU A 242 3.44 25.25 -8.58
C LEU A 242 4.89 25.08 -9.09
N VAL A 243 5.10 25.11 -10.40
CA VAL A 243 6.44 24.97 -11.02
C VAL A 243 7.38 26.08 -10.55
N GLN A 244 6.95 27.36 -10.60
CA GLN A 244 7.76 28.49 -10.13
C GLN A 244 8.16 28.34 -8.66
N SER A 245 7.20 28.02 -7.80
CA SER A 245 7.45 27.85 -6.38
C SER A 245 8.34 26.64 -6.08
N ALA A 246 8.16 25.53 -6.83
CA ALA A 246 9.00 24.36 -6.69
C ALA A 246 10.45 24.63 -7.14
N GLU A 247 10.64 25.42 -8.21
CA GLU A 247 11.97 25.79 -8.67
C GLU A 247 12.75 26.62 -7.63
N ASP A 248 12.07 27.56 -6.97
CA ASP A 248 12.65 28.38 -5.90
C ASP A 248 12.98 27.54 -4.65
N ILE A 249 12.04 26.72 -4.21
CA ILE A 249 12.13 25.97 -2.94
C ILE A 249 13.16 24.82 -3.05
N PHE A 250 13.17 24.09 -4.15
CA PHE A 250 14.02 22.91 -4.33
C PHE A 250 15.30 23.18 -5.12
N SER A 251 15.63 24.44 -5.38
CA SER A 251 16.85 24.84 -6.10
C SER A 251 18.16 24.28 -5.52
N SER A 252 18.19 24.03 -4.21
CA SER A 252 19.36 23.47 -3.52
C SER A 252 19.57 21.97 -3.70
N ILE A 253 18.59 21.27 -4.24
CA ILE A 253 18.69 19.83 -4.48
C ILE A 253 19.58 19.58 -5.71
N ALA A 254 20.58 18.71 -5.52
CA ALA A 254 21.52 18.35 -6.57
C ALA A 254 20.81 17.65 -7.73
N ALA A 255 21.17 18.05 -8.97
CA ALA A 255 20.75 17.31 -10.15
C ALA A 255 21.41 15.92 -10.18
N GLY A 256 20.67 14.90 -10.65
CA GLY A 256 21.20 13.55 -10.80
C GLY A 256 20.12 12.49 -10.60
N GLU A 257 20.43 11.28 -11.05
CA GLU A 257 19.55 10.12 -10.88
C GLU A 257 19.85 9.31 -9.60
N GLY A 258 20.81 9.78 -8.80
CA GLY A 258 21.28 9.05 -7.62
C GLY A 258 22.07 7.78 -7.95
N GLY A 259 22.45 7.01 -6.92
CA GLY A 259 23.14 5.74 -7.10
C GLY A 259 22.26 4.67 -7.76
N ALA A 260 22.86 3.77 -8.53
CA ALA A 260 22.15 2.66 -9.13
C ALA A 260 21.52 1.79 -8.04
N THR A 261 20.23 1.49 -8.18
CA THR A 261 19.52 0.58 -7.30
C THR A 261 19.77 -0.87 -7.74
N ALA A 262 20.14 -1.74 -6.80
CA ALA A 262 20.32 -3.15 -7.09
C ALA A 262 18.98 -3.79 -7.51
N THR A 263 18.99 -4.55 -8.60
CA THR A 263 17.82 -5.33 -9.02
C THR A 263 17.60 -6.47 -8.04
N PRO A 264 16.41 -6.61 -7.44
CA PRO A 264 16.13 -7.69 -6.51
C PRO A 264 16.08 -9.03 -7.22
N ALA A 265 16.74 -10.04 -6.66
CA ALA A 265 16.67 -11.39 -7.16
C ALA A 265 15.71 -12.21 -6.30
N TYR A 266 14.65 -12.73 -6.91
CA TYR A 266 13.74 -13.65 -6.24
C TYR A 266 14.41 -15.01 -6.02
N THR A 267 14.43 -15.49 -4.78
CA THR A 267 15.05 -16.77 -4.40
C THR A 267 14.04 -17.82 -3.96
N GLY A 268 12.90 -17.39 -3.42
CA GLY A 268 11.93 -18.27 -2.75
C GLY A 268 12.50 -18.89 -1.48
N GLY A 269 11.73 -19.71 -0.81
CA GLY A 269 12.15 -20.41 0.39
C GLY A 269 11.06 -20.51 1.45
N HIS A 270 11.45 -20.75 2.70
CA HIS A 270 10.49 -20.82 3.79
C HIS A 270 11.00 -20.12 5.05
N ALA A 271 10.06 -19.59 5.82
CA ALA A 271 10.29 -19.06 7.16
C ALA A 271 9.15 -19.50 8.09
N VAL A 272 9.50 -19.98 9.27
CA VAL A 272 8.55 -20.44 10.27
C VAL A 272 8.88 -19.78 11.60
N VAL A 273 7.89 -19.09 12.18
CA VAL A 273 8.03 -18.42 13.49
C VAL A 273 6.96 -18.97 14.42
N SER A 274 7.39 -19.72 15.42
CA SER A 274 6.48 -20.23 16.46
C SER A 274 6.15 -19.13 17.47
N ALA A 275 4.88 -18.96 17.77
CA ALA A 275 4.38 -18.06 18.78
C ALA A 275 3.33 -18.77 19.65
N ALA A 276 3.23 -18.38 20.91
CA ALA A 276 2.29 -18.96 21.88
C ALA A 276 0.86 -18.44 21.65
N THR A 277 0.32 -18.68 20.45
CA THR A 277 -1.04 -18.34 20.04
C THR A 277 -1.73 -19.59 19.51
N ASP A 278 -3.04 -19.65 19.57
CA ASP A 278 -3.81 -20.76 18.98
C ASP A 278 -3.93 -20.63 17.45
N ALA A 279 -3.90 -19.40 16.95
CA ALA A 279 -3.97 -19.13 15.52
C ALA A 279 -2.62 -19.33 14.83
N CYS A 280 -2.69 -19.82 13.59
CA CYS A 280 -1.58 -19.87 12.65
C CYS A 280 -1.90 -19.01 11.43
N HIS A 281 -1.00 -18.11 11.10
CA HIS A 281 -1.03 -17.28 9.91
C HIS A 281 -0.06 -17.86 8.89
N VAL A 282 -0.53 -18.17 7.70
CA VAL A 282 0.27 -18.74 6.62
C VAL A 282 0.16 -17.90 5.37
N ALA A 283 1.28 -17.64 4.71
CA ALA A 283 1.30 -17.05 3.37
C ALA A 283 2.11 -17.94 2.40
N ILE A 284 1.61 -18.02 1.19
CA ILE A 284 2.30 -18.63 0.06
C ILE A 284 2.39 -17.57 -1.04
N ALA A 285 3.60 -17.11 -1.31
CA ALA A 285 3.87 -16.10 -2.31
C ALA A 285 4.69 -16.66 -3.46
N LEU A 286 4.48 -16.10 -4.63
CA LEU A 286 5.12 -16.46 -5.89
C LEU A 286 5.62 -15.19 -6.57
N ASP A 287 6.73 -15.27 -7.30
CA ASP A 287 7.16 -14.17 -8.16
C ASP A 287 6.20 -14.04 -9.35
N THR A 288 5.72 -12.85 -9.62
CA THR A 288 4.87 -12.58 -10.79
C THR A 288 5.60 -12.81 -12.10
N GLY A 289 6.93 -12.88 -12.08
CA GLY A 289 7.78 -12.95 -13.25
C GLY A 289 7.65 -11.71 -14.17
N THR A 290 6.94 -10.68 -13.74
CA THR A 290 6.65 -9.50 -14.58
C THR A 290 7.76 -8.47 -14.57
N GLY A 291 8.66 -8.46 -13.57
CA GLY A 291 9.76 -7.50 -13.46
C GLY A 291 9.32 -6.04 -13.29
N GLY A 292 8.13 -5.80 -12.70
CA GLY A 292 7.67 -4.51 -12.24
C GLY A 292 7.27 -3.48 -13.31
N PHE A 293 7.01 -2.25 -12.85
CA PHE A 293 6.52 -1.16 -13.70
C PHE A 293 7.52 -0.68 -14.76
N LYS A 294 8.82 -0.76 -14.50
CA LYS A 294 9.87 -0.23 -15.38
C LYS A 294 10.23 -1.17 -16.56
N SER A 295 9.90 -2.46 -16.49
CA SER A 295 10.50 -3.45 -17.38
C SER A 295 9.53 -4.24 -18.25
N LYS A 296 8.22 -4.20 -18.05
CA LYS A 296 7.29 -5.11 -18.76
C LYS A 296 5.96 -4.52 -19.16
N SER A 297 5.28 -5.33 -19.95
CA SER A 297 3.98 -4.99 -20.52
C SER A 297 2.98 -4.74 -19.39
N GLU A 298 2.37 -3.59 -19.42
CA GLU A 298 1.31 -3.16 -18.50
C GLU A 298 0.17 -4.19 -18.39
N THR A 299 -0.14 -4.87 -19.50
CA THR A 299 -1.11 -5.97 -19.54
C THR A 299 -0.76 -7.10 -18.55
N GLN A 300 0.53 -7.42 -18.39
CA GLN A 300 0.94 -8.47 -17.45
C GLN A 300 0.76 -8.04 -15.99
N ILE A 301 1.03 -6.78 -15.68
CA ILE A 301 0.81 -6.22 -14.35
C ILE A 301 -0.69 -6.22 -14.03
N LEU A 302 -1.51 -5.71 -14.95
CA LEU A 302 -2.96 -5.72 -14.79
C LEU A 302 -3.54 -7.14 -14.68
N SER A 303 -2.96 -8.11 -15.40
CA SER A 303 -3.37 -9.52 -15.30
C SER A 303 -3.03 -10.12 -13.94
N SER A 304 -1.90 -9.77 -13.32
CA SER A 304 -1.54 -10.21 -11.96
C SER A 304 -2.44 -9.58 -10.90
N LEU A 305 -2.80 -8.31 -11.03
CA LEU A 305 -3.77 -7.64 -10.17
C LEU A 305 -5.18 -8.23 -10.32
N ALA A 306 -5.58 -8.58 -11.56
CA ALA A 306 -6.84 -9.26 -11.81
C ALA A 306 -6.86 -10.69 -11.25
N LEU A 307 -5.72 -11.40 -11.26
CA LEU A 307 -5.55 -12.70 -10.61
C LEU A 307 -5.72 -12.58 -9.09
N GLU A 308 -5.09 -11.60 -8.47
CA GLU A 308 -5.23 -11.30 -7.04
C GLU A 308 -6.70 -11.07 -6.68
N THR A 309 -7.39 -10.16 -7.39
CA THR A 309 -8.81 -9.87 -7.13
C THR A 309 -9.73 -11.07 -7.38
N MET A 310 -9.43 -11.90 -8.37
CA MET A 310 -10.17 -13.13 -8.66
C MET A 310 -10.04 -14.14 -7.51
N LEU A 311 -8.85 -14.30 -6.96
CA LEU A 311 -8.59 -15.18 -5.83
C LEU A 311 -9.21 -14.66 -4.52
N GLY A 312 -9.31 -13.36 -4.31
CA GLY A 312 -9.94 -12.78 -3.13
C GLY A 312 -9.14 -11.67 -2.46
N GLY A 313 -8.26 -10.99 -3.22
CA GLY A 313 -7.58 -9.77 -2.80
C GLY A 313 -8.40 -8.51 -3.06
N GLY A 314 -7.91 -7.38 -2.55
CA GLY A 314 -8.55 -6.07 -2.72
C GLY A 314 -9.86 -5.93 -1.94
N VAL A 315 -10.89 -5.38 -2.58
CA VAL A 315 -12.21 -5.25 -1.94
C VAL A 315 -12.78 -6.63 -1.68
N SER A 316 -12.99 -6.96 -0.41
CA SER A 316 -13.45 -8.27 0.06
C SER A 316 -14.74 -8.71 -0.65
N SER A 317 -14.76 -9.97 -1.11
CA SER A 317 -15.90 -10.58 -1.77
C SER A 317 -16.12 -11.98 -1.23
N SER A 318 -17.32 -12.23 -0.71
CA SER A 318 -17.75 -13.57 -0.29
C SER A 318 -17.77 -14.60 -1.44
N ASN A 319 -17.82 -14.11 -2.69
CA ASN A 319 -17.84 -14.95 -3.89
C ASN A 319 -16.45 -15.13 -4.53
N ALA A 320 -15.37 -14.67 -3.88
CA ALA A 320 -14.03 -14.93 -4.34
C ALA A 320 -13.67 -16.41 -4.16
N ARG A 321 -12.74 -16.93 -4.97
CA ARG A 321 -12.38 -18.35 -4.93
C ARG A 321 -11.95 -18.81 -3.54
N LEU A 322 -11.03 -18.10 -2.90
CA LEU A 322 -10.54 -18.44 -1.56
C LEU A 322 -11.67 -18.40 -0.52
N SER A 323 -12.48 -17.33 -0.52
CA SER A 323 -13.59 -17.21 0.43
C SER A 323 -14.61 -18.34 0.26
N THR A 324 -14.92 -18.72 -0.98
CA THR A 324 -15.83 -19.82 -1.28
C THR A 324 -15.25 -21.15 -0.82
N SER A 325 -14.00 -21.46 -1.14
CA SER A 325 -13.32 -22.71 -0.77
C SER A 325 -13.19 -22.85 0.76
N VAL A 326 -12.82 -21.78 1.46
CA VAL A 326 -12.75 -21.77 2.94
C VAL A 326 -14.14 -22.03 3.56
N THR A 327 -15.20 -21.46 2.98
CA THR A 327 -16.57 -21.68 3.46
C THR A 327 -17.05 -23.10 3.17
N GLU A 328 -16.74 -23.64 1.99
CA GLU A 328 -17.11 -25.02 1.59
C GLU A 328 -16.39 -26.06 2.44
N ASP A 329 -15.13 -25.88 2.74
CA ASP A 329 -14.31 -26.76 3.57
C ASP A 329 -14.66 -26.68 5.08
N ARG A 330 -15.57 -25.76 5.46
CA ARG A 330 -16.13 -25.59 6.82
C ARG A 330 -15.08 -25.43 7.92
N PHE A 331 -14.07 -24.61 7.68
CA PHE A 331 -13.11 -24.25 8.71
C PHE A 331 -13.79 -23.57 9.91
N GLY A 332 -13.18 -23.65 11.09
CA GLY A 332 -13.71 -23.08 12.32
C GLY A 332 -13.90 -21.57 12.27
N SER A 333 -14.66 -21.05 13.23
CA SER A 333 -14.86 -19.60 13.36
C SER A 333 -13.54 -18.88 13.60
N GLY A 334 -13.22 -17.89 12.79
CA GLY A 334 -11.93 -17.18 12.84
C GLY A 334 -10.93 -17.60 11.76
N SER A 335 -11.25 -18.64 10.98
CA SER A 335 -10.46 -19.00 9.81
C SER A 335 -10.86 -18.12 8.62
N GLY A 336 -9.87 -17.76 7.80
CA GLY A 336 -10.08 -16.93 6.62
C GLY A 336 -8.93 -17.05 5.64
N ALA A 337 -9.19 -16.70 4.39
CA ALA A 337 -8.16 -16.61 3.36
C ALA A 337 -8.41 -15.42 2.45
N SER A 338 -7.32 -14.79 2.01
CA SER A 338 -7.31 -13.69 1.06
C SER A 338 -6.12 -13.83 0.12
N ALA A 339 -6.18 -13.16 -1.01
CA ALA A 339 -5.01 -12.99 -1.86
C ALA A 339 -4.37 -11.62 -1.60
N PHE A 340 -3.09 -11.52 -1.89
CA PHE A 340 -2.34 -10.27 -1.82
C PHE A 340 -1.40 -10.18 -3.02
N GLY A 341 -1.04 -8.96 -3.37
CA GLY A 341 -0.07 -8.68 -4.41
C GLY A 341 0.74 -7.43 -4.08
N SER A 342 2.02 -7.47 -4.38
CA SER A 342 2.92 -6.33 -4.23
C SER A 342 3.65 -6.12 -5.55
N THR A 343 3.46 -4.95 -6.17
CA THR A 343 4.12 -4.60 -7.42
C THR A 343 5.12 -3.47 -7.17
N TYR A 344 6.38 -3.71 -7.52
CA TYR A 344 7.48 -2.79 -7.37
C TYR A 344 7.96 -2.26 -8.73
N ALA A 345 8.92 -1.37 -8.73
CA ALA A 345 9.48 -0.80 -9.95
C ALA A 345 10.06 -1.87 -10.91
N ASP A 346 10.66 -2.92 -10.37
CA ASP A 346 11.40 -3.95 -11.11
C ASP A 346 11.11 -5.40 -10.68
N ALA A 347 10.18 -5.61 -9.76
CA ALA A 347 9.76 -6.92 -9.26
C ALA A 347 8.28 -6.94 -8.91
N GLY A 348 7.73 -8.13 -8.64
CA GLY A 348 6.37 -8.26 -8.14
C GLY A 348 6.16 -9.60 -7.47
N LEU A 349 5.32 -9.59 -6.43
CA LEU A 349 4.84 -10.77 -5.74
C LEU A 349 3.34 -10.90 -5.89
N VAL A 350 2.85 -12.11 -6.02
CA VAL A 350 1.44 -12.46 -5.89
C VAL A 350 1.33 -13.67 -4.98
N GLY A 351 0.38 -13.67 -4.10
CA GLY A 351 0.25 -14.75 -3.14
C GLY A 351 -1.11 -14.86 -2.50
N VAL A 352 -1.21 -15.84 -1.64
CA VAL A 352 -2.38 -16.12 -0.83
C VAL A 352 -1.99 -16.13 0.64
N PHE A 353 -2.82 -15.55 1.45
CA PHE A 353 -2.70 -15.49 2.89
C PHE A 353 -3.88 -16.24 3.51
N GLY A 354 -3.64 -16.97 4.58
CA GLY A 354 -4.70 -17.64 5.32
C GLY A 354 -4.41 -17.68 6.82
N THR A 355 -5.48 -17.66 7.60
CA THR A 355 -5.45 -17.81 9.05
C THR A 355 -6.35 -18.96 9.44
N ALA A 356 -5.87 -19.85 10.29
CA ALA A 356 -6.67 -20.93 10.88
C ALA A 356 -6.13 -21.30 12.26
N SER A 357 -6.88 -22.15 13.00
CA SER A 357 -6.36 -22.77 14.20
C SER A 357 -5.21 -23.73 13.88
N GLY A 358 -4.28 -23.95 14.81
CA GLY A 358 -3.15 -24.86 14.60
C GLY A 358 -3.55 -26.29 14.23
N SER A 359 -4.78 -26.72 14.56
CA SER A 359 -5.30 -28.04 14.16
C SER A 359 -5.77 -28.10 12.71
N GLU A 360 -6.16 -26.99 12.10
CA GLU A 360 -6.76 -26.90 10.77
C GLU A 360 -5.80 -26.38 9.70
N VAL A 361 -4.61 -25.89 10.11
CA VAL A 361 -3.65 -25.23 9.22
C VAL A 361 -3.19 -26.10 8.05
N ASP A 362 -3.01 -27.41 8.26
CA ASP A 362 -2.65 -28.35 7.20
C ASP A 362 -3.71 -28.39 6.10
N SER A 363 -4.98 -28.47 6.48
CA SER A 363 -6.10 -28.46 5.55
C SER A 363 -6.22 -27.11 4.83
N LEU A 364 -6.02 -25.98 5.54
CA LEU A 364 -6.02 -24.66 4.95
C LEU A 364 -4.93 -24.52 3.88
N VAL A 365 -3.68 -24.91 4.18
CA VAL A 365 -2.57 -24.86 3.22
C VAL A 365 -2.86 -25.68 1.97
N LYS A 366 -3.46 -26.87 2.12
CA LYS A 366 -3.90 -27.69 0.97
C LYS A 366 -4.92 -26.98 0.11
N THR A 367 -5.92 -26.33 0.73
CA THR A 367 -6.93 -25.53 0.03
C THR A 367 -6.30 -24.33 -0.70
N LEU A 368 -5.38 -23.60 -0.06
CA LEU A 368 -4.65 -22.49 -0.68
C LEU A 368 -3.84 -22.95 -1.91
N CYS A 369 -3.08 -24.04 -1.79
CA CYS A 369 -2.32 -24.62 -2.91
C CYS A 369 -3.24 -25.07 -4.05
N LYS A 370 -4.37 -25.70 -3.73
CA LYS A 370 -5.37 -26.16 -4.71
C LYS A 370 -5.92 -24.99 -5.52
N GLU A 371 -6.29 -23.88 -4.87
CA GLU A 371 -6.83 -22.72 -5.55
C GLU A 371 -5.80 -21.99 -6.43
N LEU A 372 -4.55 -21.88 -5.98
CA LEU A 372 -3.46 -21.37 -6.80
C LEU A 372 -3.24 -22.23 -8.05
N LYS A 373 -3.24 -23.57 -7.90
CA LYS A 373 -3.10 -24.50 -9.02
C LYS A 373 -4.28 -24.42 -9.97
N ASN A 374 -5.49 -24.37 -9.44
CA ASN A 374 -6.72 -24.26 -10.23
C ASN A 374 -6.74 -22.97 -11.08
N ALA A 375 -6.17 -21.89 -10.58
CA ALA A 375 -6.09 -20.62 -11.31
C ALA A 375 -5.23 -20.72 -12.59
N SER A 376 -4.25 -21.62 -12.63
CA SER A 376 -3.41 -21.87 -13.82
C SER A 376 -3.95 -22.99 -14.71
N ALA A 377 -4.57 -24.02 -14.12
CA ALA A 377 -4.96 -25.25 -14.83
C ALA A 377 -6.15 -25.02 -15.77
N SER A 378 -7.06 -24.11 -15.45
CA SER A 378 -8.27 -23.86 -16.23
C SER A 378 -8.50 -22.38 -16.47
N SER A 379 -9.00 -22.04 -17.66
CA SER A 379 -9.42 -20.66 -17.94
C SER A 379 -10.57 -20.27 -16.99
N PRO A 380 -10.49 -19.09 -16.34
CA PRO A 380 -11.54 -18.62 -15.45
C PRO A 380 -12.88 -18.49 -16.16
N LYS A 381 -13.97 -18.69 -15.42
CA LYS A 381 -15.32 -18.49 -15.96
C LYS A 381 -15.53 -17.00 -16.29
N ALA A 382 -16.29 -16.71 -17.35
CA ALA A 382 -16.56 -15.34 -17.76
C ALA A 382 -17.14 -14.47 -16.63
N ALA A 383 -17.98 -15.03 -15.76
CA ALA A 383 -18.53 -14.34 -14.61
C ALA A 383 -17.45 -13.98 -13.55
N GLU A 384 -16.46 -14.85 -13.33
CA GLU A 384 -15.33 -14.57 -12.41
C GLU A 384 -14.43 -13.45 -12.95
N VAL A 385 -14.12 -13.50 -14.25
CA VAL A 385 -13.35 -12.46 -14.94
C VAL A 385 -14.07 -11.12 -14.88
N SER A 386 -15.38 -11.09 -15.18
CA SER A 386 -16.18 -9.86 -15.10
C SER A 386 -16.20 -9.28 -13.68
N ARG A 387 -16.37 -10.15 -12.67
CA ARG A 387 -16.33 -9.75 -11.26
C ARG A 387 -14.95 -9.16 -10.90
N ALA A 388 -13.85 -9.85 -11.24
CA ALA A 388 -12.50 -9.39 -10.95
C ALA A 388 -12.21 -8.02 -11.56
N LYS A 389 -12.58 -7.81 -12.83
CA LYS A 389 -12.46 -6.51 -13.51
C LYS A 389 -13.26 -5.42 -12.81
N ASN A 390 -14.51 -5.69 -12.44
CA ASN A 390 -15.36 -4.72 -11.77
C ASN A 390 -14.81 -4.37 -10.37
N GLN A 391 -14.30 -5.35 -9.63
CA GLN A 391 -13.66 -5.13 -8.34
C GLN A 391 -12.37 -4.32 -8.47
N LEU A 392 -11.54 -4.62 -9.47
CA LEU A 392 -10.31 -3.87 -9.73
C LEU A 392 -10.64 -2.41 -10.11
N LYS A 393 -11.60 -2.18 -10.99
CA LYS A 393 -12.06 -0.81 -11.31
C LYS A 393 -12.64 -0.10 -10.09
N ALA A 394 -13.40 -0.80 -9.26
CA ALA A 394 -13.97 -0.24 -8.04
C ALA A 394 -12.87 0.14 -7.03
N SER A 395 -11.82 -0.68 -6.85
CA SER A 395 -10.72 -0.36 -5.95
C SER A 395 -9.95 0.88 -6.42
N VAL A 396 -9.69 1.00 -7.73
CA VAL A 396 -9.08 2.21 -8.31
C VAL A 396 -9.98 3.43 -8.08
N ALA A 397 -11.27 3.35 -8.39
CA ALA A 397 -12.21 4.46 -8.21
C ALA A 397 -12.34 4.88 -6.74
N LEU A 398 -12.37 3.92 -5.80
CA LEU A 398 -12.40 4.21 -4.37
C LEU A 398 -11.12 4.89 -3.88
N ASN A 399 -9.96 4.46 -4.36
CA ASN A 399 -8.70 5.13 -4.05
C ASN A 399 -8.69 6.58 -4.56
N LEU A 400 -9.16 6.80 -5.79
CA LEU A 400 -9.26 8.13 -6.41
C LEU A 400 -10.42 8.99 -5.87
N SER A 401 -11.27 8.47 -5.00
CA SER A 401 -12.36 9.25 -4.37
C SER A 401 -11.85 10.26 -3.34
N THR A 402 -10.63 10.08 -2.84
CA THR A 402 -10.00 10.98 -1.87
C THR A 402 -8.89 11.79 -2.54
N ARG A 403 -8.70 13.04 -2.11
CA ARG A 403 -7.62 13.87 -2.66
C ARG A 403 -6.25 13.28 -2.43
N GLY A 404 -6.04 12.70 -1.26
CA GLY A 404 -4.80 12.02 -0.98
C GLY A 404 -4.56 10.79 -1.85
N GLY A 405 -5.62 10.06 -2.21
CA GLY A 405 -5.54 8.96 -3.16
C GLY A 405 -5.15 9.46 -4.56
N VAL A 406 -5.77 10.55 -5.02
CA VAL A 406 -5.41 11.20 -6.31
C VAL A 406 -3.97 11.69 -6.28
N LEU A 407 -3.54 12.38 -5.21
CA LEU A 407 -2.18 12.86 -5.05
C LEU A 407 -1.16 11.71 -5.09
N SER A 408 -1.44 10.63 -4.34
CA SER A 408 -0.58 9.45 -4.27
C SER A 408 -0.49 8.75 -5.63
N ASP A 409 -1.60 8.63 -6.34
CA ASP A 409 -1.64 8.05 -7.67
C ASP A 409 -0.80 8.85 -8.67
N LEU A 410 -1.00 10.19 -8.74
CA LEU A 410 -0.22 11.08 -9.59
C LEU A 410 1.29 10.99 -9.30
N GLY A 411 1.66 11.09 -8.02
CA GLY A 411 3.06 11.06 -7.61
C GLY A 411 3.73 9.73 -7.94
N THR A 412 3.07 8.62 -7.64
CA THR A 412 3.60 7.27 -7.88
C THR A 412 3.70 6.95 -9.38
N GLN A 413 2.69 7.33 -10.18
CA GLN A 413 2.74 7.14 -11.63
C GLN A 413 3.92 7.90 -12.26
N VAL A 414 4.05 9.20 -11.95
CA VAL A 414 5.16 10.01 -12.49
C VAL A 414 6.52 9.51 -11.98
N LEU A 415 6.60 9.05 -10.73
CA LEU A 415 7.85 8.52 -10.19
C LEU A 415 8.28 7.23 -10.89
N SER A 416 7.33 6.33 -11.15
CA SER A 416 7.60 5.01 -11.74
C SER A 416 7.71 5.04 -13.27
N THR A 417 6.82 5.77 -13.97
CA THR A 417 6.70 5.73 -15.44
C THR A 417 7.06 7.04 -16.15
N GLY A 418 7.11 8.16 -15.41
CA GLY A 418 7.31 9.50 -15.96
C GLY A 418 6.08 10.12 -16.61
N THR A 419 4.97 9.38 -16.68
CA THR A 419 3.72 9.81 -17.36
C THR A 419 2.52 9.57 -16.46
N VAL A 420 1.44 10.32 -16.70
CA VAL A 420 0.16 10.14 -16.02
C VAL A 420 -0.84 9.51 -16.96
N GLN A 421 -1.50 8.46 -16.54
CA GLN A 421 -2.63 7.83 -17.22
C GLN A 421 -3.93 8.28 -16.58
N THR A 422 -4.94 8.53 -17.39
CA THR A 422 -6.26 8.86 -16.89
C THR A 422 -6.98 7.59 -16.37
N PRO A 423 -7.90 7.72 -15.41
CA PRO A 423 -8.70 6.57 -14.94
C PRO A 423 -9.46 5.88 -16.07
N GLU A 424 -9.95 6.64 -17.06
CA GLU A 424 -10.66 6.12 -18.22
C GLU A 424 -9.76 5.23 -19.09
N GLU A 425 -8.51 5.64 -19.33
CA GLU A 425 -7.52 4.84 -20.06
C GLU A 425 -7.20 3.55 -19.31
N LEU A 426 -7.03 3.63 -17.98
CA LEU A 426 -6.79 2.45 -17.14
C LEU A 426 -7.99 1.50 -17.15
N PHE A 427 -9.21 2.02 -17.05
CA PHE A 427 -10.44 1.21 -17.13
C PHE A 427 -10.58 0.51 -18.49
N ALA A 428 -10.27 1.21 -19.59
CA ALA A 428 -10.28 0.60 -20.93
C ALA A 428 -9.28 -0.57 -21.03
N LYS A 429 -8.08 -0.42 -20.43
CA LYS A 429 -7.08 -1.50 -20.38
C LYS A 429 -7.53 -2.68 -19.52
N ILE A 430 -8.17 -2.43 -18.37
CA ILE A 430 -8.77 -3.47 -17.53
C ILE A 430 -9.88 -4.20 -18.29
N ASP A 431 -10.72 -3.47 -19.03
CA ASP A 431 -11.79 -4.07 -19.84
C ASP A 431 -11.27 -4.91 -21.00
N ALA A 432 -10.11 -4.60 -21.53
CA ALA A 432 -9.46 -5.38 -22.57
C ALA A 432 -8.86 -6.72 -22.11
N LEU A 433 -8.63 -6.91 -20.78
CA LEU A 433 -8.09 -8.17 -20.26
C LEU A 433 -8.99 -9.35 -20.60
N THR A 434 -8.40 -10.49 -20.84
CA THR A 434 -9.12 -11.76 -21.11
C THR A 434 -8.86 -12.79 -20.02
N GLY A 435 -9.70 -13.83 -19.95
CA GLY A 435 -9.46 -14.95 -19.01
C GLY A 435 -8.15 -15.67 -19.29
N SER A 436 -7.69 -15.70 -20.54
CA SER A 436 -6.38 -16.27 -20.92
C SER A 436 -5.20 -15.46 -20.38
N ASP A 437 -5.34 -14.15 -20.27
CA ASP A 437 -4.28 -13.28 -19.72
C ASP A 437 -4.10 -13.56 -18.23
N ILE A 438 -5.22 -13.67 -17.48
CA ILE A 438 -5.21 -14.01 -16.05
C ILE A 438 -4.63 -15.42 -15.83
N GLN A 439 -5.03 -16.40 -16.65
CA GLN A 439 -4.48 -17.77 -16.59
C GLN A 439 -2.98 -17.79 -16.89
N SER A 440 -2.53 -16.98 -17.86
CA SER A 440 -1.12 -16.86 -18.21
C SER A 440 -0.31 -16.26 -17.05
N ALA A 441 -0.85 -15.25 -16.35
CA ALA A 441 -0.22 -14.67 -15.16
C ALA A 441 -0.08 -15.71 -14.04
N ALA A 442 -1.13 -16.49 -13.76
CA ALA A 442 -1.08 -17.58 -12.78
C ALA A 442 -0.05 -18.66 -13.17
N THR A 443 0.00 -19.04 -14.45
CA THR A 443 0.95 -20.03 -14.97
C THR A 443 2.39 -19.52 -14.88
N LEU A 444 2.61 -18.23 -15.11
CA LEU A 444 3.93 -17.62 -15.00
C LEU A 444 4.40 -17.60 -13.54
N ALA A 445 3.52 -17.20 -12.61
CA ALA A 445 3.81 -17.18 -11.19
C ALA A 445 4.18 -18.58 -10.65
N LEU A 446 3.44 -19.61 -11.03
CA LEU A 446 3.68 -21.00 -10.59
C LEU A 446 5.00 -21.61 -11.12
N LYS A 447 5.66 -20.99 -12.09
CA LYS A 447 7.02 -21.41 -12.52
C LYS A 447 8.10 -21.03 -11.51
N SER A 448 7.83 -20.06 -10.65
CA SER A 448 8.76 -19.65 -9.60
C SER A 448 8.77 -20.64 -8.45
N LYS A 449 9.85 -20.63 -7.66
CA LYS A 449 9.88 -21.39 -6.39
C LYS A 449 8.93 -20.72 -5.40
N PRO A 450 8.09 -21.46 -4.67
CA PRO A 450 7.22 -20.84 -3.69
C PRO A 450 8.00 -20.22 -2.52
N THR A 451 7.49 -19.12 -2.00
CA THR A 451 7.87 -18.57 -0.70
C THR A 451 6.78 -18.94 0.29
N VAL A 452 7.10 -19.69 1.32
CA VAL A 452 6.14 -20.17 2.32
C VAL A 452 6.51 -19.60 3.68
N VAL A 453 5.59 -18.85 4.28
CA VAL A 453 5.78 -18.26 5.60
C VAL A 453 4.66 -18.71 6.53
N ALA A 454 5.02 -19.10 7.74
CA ALA A 454 4.05 -19.46 8.78
C ALA A 454 4.43 -18.82 10.12
N VAL A 455 3.43 -18.25 10.79
CA VAL A 455 3.60 -17.56 12.09
C VAL A 455 2.48 -17.98 13.04
N GLY A 456 2.83 -18.34 14.27
CA GLY A 456 1.86 -18.73 15.32
C GLY A 456 2.01 -20.18 15.75
N ASN A 457 0.89 -20.91 15.85
CA ASN A 457 0.91 -22.34 16.13
C ASN A 457 1.22 -23.13 14.85
N VAL A 458 2.50 -23.46 14.67
CA VAL A 458 3.06 -24.00 13.42
C VAL A 458 3.25 -25.51 13.42
N ASP A 459 2.82 -26.22 14.46
CA ASP A 459 3.11 -27.65 14.67
C ASP A 459 2.59 -28.54 13.53
N ASN A 460 1.46 -28.16 12.91
CA ASN A 460 0.83 -28.94 11.83
C ASN A 460 1.00 -28.28 10.44
N VAL A 461 1.91 -27.30 10.31
CA VAL A 461 2.19 -26.70 9.00
C VAL A 461 2.92 -27.71 8.12
N PRO A 462 2.47 -27.98 6.87
CA PRO A 462 3.15 -28.88 5.96
C PRO A 462 4.59 -28.45 5.69
N SER A 463 5.47 -29.40 5.47
CA SER A 463 6.86 -29.10 5.12
C SER A 463 6.95 -28.36 3.77
N TYR A 464 8.00 -27.55 3.60
CA TYR A 464 8.22 -26.79 2.35
C TYR A 464 8.18 -27.69 1.11
N SER A 465 8.81 -28.88 1.17
CA SER A 465 8.81 -29.84 0.07
C SER A 465 7.41 -30.38 -0.24
N ALA A 466 6.53 -30.51 0.76
CA ALA A 466 5.15 -30.92 0.56
C ALA A 466 4.35 -29.81 -0.14
N VAL A 467 4.53 -28.55 0.26
CA VAL A 467 3.88 -27.39 -0.39
C VAL A 467 4.37 -27.26 -1.83
N GLU A 468 5.67 -27.36 -2.08
CA GLU A 468 6.23 -27.33 -3.44
C GLU A 468 5.67 -28.45 -4.33
N ALA A 469 5.52 -29.66 -3.79
CA ALA A 469 4.93 -30.79 -4.51
C ALA A 469 3.44 -30.57 -4.82
N MET A 470 2.68 -29.91 -3.95
CA MET A 470 1.28 -29.58 -4.18
C MET A 470 1.08 -28.52 -5.29
N LEU A 471 2.02 -27.60 -5.43
CA LEU A 471 1.97 -26.54 -6.44
C LEU A 471 2.44 -26.98 -7.83
N LYS A 472 3.30 -27.99 -7.90
CA LYS A 472 3.69 -28.66 -9.15
C LYS A 472 2.59 -29.59 -9.67
#